data_e45463c9358c1ccfdb5bf50e3c75c645
#
_entry.id   e45463c9358c1ccfdb5bf50e3c75c645
#
_cell.length_a   1.000
_cell.length_b   1.000
_cell.length_c   1.000
_cell.angle_alpha   90.00
_cell.angle_beta   90.00
_cell.angle_gamma   90.00
#
_symmetry.space_group_name_H-M   'P 1'
#
loop_
_entity.id
_entity.type
_entity.pdbx_description
1 polymer ?
#
loop_
_entity_poly.entity_id
_entity_poly.type
_entity_poly.pdbx_seq_one_letter_code
_entity_poly.pdbx_strand_id
1 'polypeptide(L)'
;GKKKSIQQFIRIENDAELFFNGNIDQSISVKADDMEAKVDIDAKGVNVTLSYSDKEIITLPFSNLLLSTKKNIDDFSTVNPFKSYFYPTIFEKDKVSINYLLPPDGSNLMTVVTQQNELKKELTEIFKEYDLKYVFDTNSQEIKIMKEKGSGEIFLIPFHSIADTLQRMIFYKAAIESNQNSVLIFEEPEAHSYPPYISKITQDIINSEQNQFFITTHSPYVVNDLLEQAEKDLAIYLTDFKDGETIVKRATSSELQEMYEYGADLFFNTETFLK
;
A
#
# COMPACT_ATOMS: atom_id res chain seq x y z
N GLY A 1 14.62 16.83 6.69
CA GLY A 1 13.68 16.09 5.87
C GLY A 1 12.72 17.04 5.18
N LYS A 2 12.33 16.77 3.94
CA LYS A 2 11.27 17.52 3.26
C LYS A 2 9.95 17.28 4.01
N LYS A 3 9.16 18.32 4.24
CA LYS A 3 7.82 18.20 4.80
C LYS A 3 6.95 17.44 3.81
N LYS A 4 6.43 16.27 4.19
CA LYS A 4 5.44 15.55 3.39
C LYS A 4 4.08 16.23 3.58
N SER A 5 3.36 16.48 2.50
CA SER A 5 2.02 17.06 2.50
C SER A 5 0.97 15.96 2.59
N ILE A 6 -0.15 16.19 3.27
CA ILE A 6 -1.32 15.30 3.22
C ILE A 6 -1.75 15.07 1.77
N GLN A 7 -1.64 16.07 0.90
CA GLN A 7 -1.91 15.96 -0.54
C GLN A 7 -1.09 14.87 -1.26
N GLN A 8 0.04 14.42 -0.70
CA GLN A 8 0.80 13.30 -1.25
C GLN A 8 0.16 11.94 -0.91
N PHE A 9 -0.70 11.90 0.11
CA PHE A 9 -1.39 10.69 0.56
C PHE A 9 -2.82 10.60 0.04
N ILE A 10 -3.49 11.74 -0.11
CA ILE A 10 -4.87 11.85 -0.58
C ILE A 10 -4.96 12.95 -1.63
N ARG A 11 -5.78 12.71 -2.66
CA ARG A 11 -5.94 13.62 -3.81
C ARG A 11 -6.95 14.71 -3.47
N ILE A 12 -6.54 15.71 -2.67
CA ILE A 12 -7.36 16.86 -2.31
C ILE A 12 -6.64 18.16 -2.66
N GLU A 13 -7.38 19.19 -3.01
CA GLU A 13 -6.87 20.52 -3.32
C GLU A 13 -6.98 21.49 -2.14
N ASN A 14 -7.98 21.28 -1.26
CA ASN A 14 -8.21 22.11 -0.09
C ASN A 14 -8.72 21.28 1.10
N ASP A 15 -8.69 21.88 2.31
CA ASP A 15 -9.03 21.21 3.56
C ASP A 15 -10.48 20.73 3.63
N ALA A 16 -11.42 21.45 2.98
CA ALA A 16 -12.84 21.10 3.01
C ALA A 16 -13.15 19.80 2.25
N GLU A 17 -12.31 19.43 1.27
CA GLU A 17 -12.46 18.19 0.51
C GLU A 17 -12.19 16.91 1.32
N LEU A 18 -11.61 17.05 2.51
CA LEU A 18 -11.51 15.95 3.48
C LEU A 18 -12.90 15.56 4.03
N PHE A 19 -13.84 16.50 4.06
CA PHE A 19 -15.11 16.33 4.73
C PHE A 19 -16.22 16.03 3.73
N PHE A 20 -17.17 15.17 4.14
CA PHE A 20 -18.29 14.80 3.30
C PHE A 20 -19.06 16.04 2.83
N ASN A 21 -19.23 16.18 1.51
CA ASN A 21 -19.85 17.35 0.85
C ASN A 21 -19.18 18.70 1.22
N GLY A 22 -17.92 18.70 1.64
CA GLY A 22 -17.23 19.90 2.09
C GLY A 22 -17.75 20.46 3.42
N ASN A 23 -18.53 19.70 4.17
CA ASN A 23 -19.12 20.14 5.43
C ASN A 23 -18.08 20.07 6.57
N ILE A 24 -17.39 21.17 6.81
CA ILE A 24 -16.36 21.32 7.82
C ILE A 24 -16.88 21.43 9.26
N ASP A 25 -18.21 21.60 9.44
CA ASP A 25 -18.83 21.65 10.76
C ASP A 25 -19.01 20.26 11.39
N GLN A 26 -18.81 19.21 10.59
CA GLN A 26 -18.86 17.82 11.05
C GLN A 26 -17.46 17.24 11.12
N SER A 27 -17.15 16.60 12.24
CA SER A 27 -15.89 15.87 12.36
C SER A 27 -15.96 14.52 11.63
N ILE A 28 -14.80 14.07 11.12
CA ILE A 28 -14.61 12.71 10.65
C ILE A 28 -14.13 11.88 11.83
N SER A 29 -14.74 10.72 12.06
CA SER A 29 -14.30 9.80 13.12
C SER A 29 -14.15 8.39 12.54
N VAL A 30 -13.03 7.77 12.86
CA VAL A 30 -12.74 6.36 12.56
C VAL A 30 -12.45 5.65 13.87
N LYS A 31 -13.23 4.61 14.18
CA LYS A 31 -13.07 3.80 15.39
C LYS A 31 -12.65 2.39 15.03
N ALA A 32 -11.68 1.87 15.76
CA ALA A 32 -11.23 0.50 15.66
C ALA A 32 -10.90 0.00 17.08
N ASP A 33 -11.69 -0.94 17.59
CA ASP A 33 -11.65 -1.40 18.97
C ASP A 33 -11.71 -0.21 19.95
N ASP A 34 -10.71 -0.06 20.80
CA ASP A 34 -10.58 1.04 21.77
C ASP A 34 -9.89 2.30 21.21
N MET A 35 -9.49 2.27 19.94
CA MET A 35 -8.83 3.41 19.29
C MET A 35 -9.84 4.25 18.51
N GLU A 36 -9.72 5.57 18.61
CA GLU A 36 -10.43 6.51 17.77
C GLU A 36 -9.46 7.52 17.15
N ALA A 37 -9.60 7.71 15.84
CA ALA A 37 -8.99 8.82 15.12
C ALA A 37 -10.08 9.82 14.72
N LYS A 38 -9.98 11.06 15.19
CA LYS A 38 -10.93 12.12 14.89
C LYS A 38 -10.25 13.24 14.13
N VAL A 39 -10.89 13.71 13.06
CA VAL A 39 -10.42 14.83 12.24
C VAL A 39 -11.43 15.98 12.37
N ASP A 40 -10.94 17.10 12.83
CA ASP A 40 -11.70 18.35 12.96
C ASP A 40 -10.97 19.49 12.23
N ILE A 41 -11.69 20.52 11.84
CA ILE A 41 -11.11 21.75 11.32
C ILE A 41 -11.45 22.93 12.24
N ASP A 42 -10.48 23.80 12.46
CA ASP A 42 -10.67 25.04 13.19
C ASP A 42 -10.04 26.23 12.45
N ALA A 43 -10.06 27.41 13.06
CA ALA A 43 -9.45 28.62 12.47
C ALA A 43 -7.94 28.52 12.23
N LYS A 44 -7.26 27.48 12.75
CA LYS A 44 -5.80 27.25 12.62
C LYS A 44 -5.49 26.16 11.59
N GLY A 45 -6.49 25.42 11.14
CA GLY A 45 -6.36 24.34 10.16
C GLY A 45 -7.00 23.03 10.63
N VAL A 46 -6.57 21.93 10.03
CA VAL A 46 -7.05 20.58 10.34
C VAL A 46 -6.32 20.03 11.56
N ASN A 47 -7.08 19.44 12.48
CA ASN A 47 -6.53 18.73 13.64
C ASN A 47 -6.88 17.25 13.54
N VAL A 48 -5.91 16.38 13.76
CA VAL A 48 -6.12 14.94 13.90
C VAL A 48 -5.86 14.56 15.36
N THR A 49 -6.89 14.09 16.03
CA THR A 49 -6.83 13.63 17.42
C THR A 49 -6.88 12.11 17.45
N LEU A 50 -5.93 11.48 18.12
CA LEU A 50 -5.92 10.05 18.40
C LEU A 50 -6.25 9.83 19.88
N SER A 51 -7.22 8.96 20.15
CA SER A 51 -7.67 8.59 21.49
C SER A 51 -7.60 7.07 21.68
N TYR A 52 -7.39 6.62 22.92
CA TYR A 52 -7.48 5.22 23.32
C TYR A 52 -8.35 5.11 24.56
N SER A 53 -9.37 4.26 24.54
CA SER A 53 -10.37 4.12 25.61
C SER A 53 -10.90 5.48 26.09
N ASP A 54 -11.29 6.32 25.12
CA ASP A 54 -11.82 7.69 25.31
C ASP A 54 -10.83 8.69 25.92
N LYS A 55 -9.55 8.34 26.06
CA LYS A 55 -8.51 9.26 26.50
C LYS A 55 -7.70 9.73 25.31
N GLU A 56 -7.59 11.05 25.14
CA GLU A 56 -6.73 11.64 24.14
C GLU A 56 -5.27 11.25 24.39
N ILE A 57 -4.64 10.65 23.36
CA ILE A 57 -3.21 10.33 23.36
C ILE A 57 -2.43 11.49 22.77
N ILE A 58 -2.86 12.01 21.62
CA ILE A 58 -2.17 13.04 20.86
C ILE A 58 -3.13 13.78 19.96
N THR A 59 -2.93 15.10 19.83
CA THR A 59 -3.53 15.92 18.79
C THR A 59 -2.45 16.48 17.89
N LEU A 60 -2.55 16.21 16.59
CA LEU A 60 -1.63 16.67 15.54
C LEU A 60 -2.30 17.78 14.73
N PRO A 61 -1.84 19.05 14.87
CA PRO A 61 -2.34 20.13 14.05
C PRO A 61 -1.67 20.11 12.67
N PHE A 62 -2.47 20.30 11.63
CA PHE A 62 -2.03 20.45 10.25
C PHE A 62 -2.39 21.85 9.77
N SER A 63 -1.41 22.64 9.37
CA SER A 63 -1.64 23.94 8.74
C SER A 63 -1.37 23.84 7.25
N ASN A 64 -2.32 24.28 6.43
CA ASN A 64 -2.24 24.31 4.97
C ASN A 64 -1.94 22.94 4.34
N LEU A 65 -2.64 21.89 4.78
CA LEU A 65 -2.43 20.50 4.31
C LEU A 65 -0.98 19.98 4.45
N LEU A 66 -0.14 20.70 5.17
CA LEU A 66 1.24 20.32 5.43
C LEU A 66 1.36 19.68 6.81
N LEU A 67 1.93 18.49 6.88
CA LEU A 67 2.37 17.87 8.14
C LEU A 67 3.40 18.79 8.81
N SER A 68 2.94 19.69 9.65
CA SER A 68 3.78 20.57 10.47
C SER A 68 3.87 20.02 11.89
N THR A 69 4.44 18.84 12.03
CA THR A 69 4.78 18.36 13.38
C THR A 69 6.05 19.04 13.84
N LYS A 70 5.94 19.88 14.84
CA LYS A 70 7.09 20.37 15.62
C LYS A 70 7.63 19.31 16.60
N LYS A 71 6.99 18.16 16.70
CA LYS A 71 7.48 17.01 17.49
C LYS A 71 8.18 16.04 16.55
N ASN A 72 9.35 15.54 16.96
CA ASN A 72 10.07 14.50 16.26
C ASN A 72 9.16 13.29 16.04
N ILE A 73 8.78 13.05 14.79
CA ILE A 73 8.02 11.86 14.39
C ILE A 73 8.87 10.59 14.56
N ASP A 74 10.16 10.74 14.82
CA ASP A 74 11.10 9.63 15.04
C ASP A 74 10.64 8.66 16.15
N ASP A 75 9.88 9.11 17.15
CA ASP A 75 9.29 8.25 18.17
C ASP A 75 8.06 7.45 17.69
N PHE A 76 7.39 7.86 16.62
CA PHE A 76 6.23 7.14 16.07
C PHE A 76 6.60 6.07 15.04
N SER A 77 7.74 6.19 14.37
CA SER A 77 8.17 5.27 13.33
C SER A 77 8.48 3.86 13.85
N THR A 78 8.84 3.75 15.13
CA THR A 78 9.15 2.47 15.79
C THR A 78 7.92 1.78 16.39
N VAL A 79 6.77 2.45 16.48
CA VAL A 79 5.59 1.97 17.24
C VAL A 79 4.32 1.92 16.37
N ASN A 80 4.31 2.49 15.16
CA ASN A 80 3.12 2.45 14.32
C ASN A 80 3.08 1.18 13.45
N PRO A 81 2.24 0.19 13.80
CA PRO A 81 2.09 -1.02 13.01
C PRO A 81 1.39 -0.76 11.67
N PHE A 82 0.65 0.36 11.51
CA PHE A 82 -0.12 0.67 10.32
C PHE A 82 0.74 1.36 9.28
N LYS A 83 0.85 0.77 8.09
CA LYS A 83 1.65 1.30 6.98
C LYS A 83 0.87 1.20 5.69
N SER A 84 0.50 2.34 5.13
CA SER A 84 -0.16 2.43 3.83
C SER A 84 0.86 2.58 2.72
N TYR A 85 0.69 1.83 1.65
CA TYR A 85 1.56 1.85 0.48
C TYR A 85 0.77 2.03 -0.80
N PHE A 86 1.24 2.92 -1.65
CA PHE A 86 0.80 3.06 -3.03
C PHE A 86 2.02 3.24 -3.94
N TYR A 87 1.97 2.64 -5.11
CA TYR A 87 3.08 2.74 -6.05
C TYR A 87 3.18 4.17 -6.62
N PRO A 88 4.32 4.87 -6.43
CA PRO A 88 4.45 6.26 -6.86
C PRO A 88 4.69 6.36 -8.37
N THR A 89 4.22 7.45 -8.98
CA THR A 89 4.55 7.77 -10.38
C THR A 89 6.02 8.13 -10.56
N ILE A 90 6.64 8.72 -9.52
CA ILE A 90 8.05 9.12 -9.50
C ILE A 90 8.64 8.72 -8.15
N PHE A 91 9.71 7.95 -8.16
CA PHE A 91 10.46 7.62 -6.95
C PHE A 91 11.33 8.78 -6.51
N GLU A 92 11.00 9.39 -5.39
CA GLU A 92 11.94 10.24 -4.67
C GLU A 92 12.94 9.35 -3.91
N LYS A 93 14.23 9.71 -3.95
CA LYS A 93 15.27 8.93 -3.27
C LYS A 93 15.56 9.54 -1.91
N ASP A 94 15.20 8.83 -0.85
CA ASP A 94 15.64 9.16 0.50
C ASP A 94 16.78 8.22 0.93
N LYS A 95 17.89 8.82 1.38
CA LYS A 95 19.03 8.08 1.93
C LYS A 95 18.82 7.78 3.41
N VAL A 96 17.69 7.16 3.73
CA VAL A 96 17.38 6.78 5.11
C VAL A 96 17.73 5.31 5.32
N SER A 97 18.56 5.04 6.31
CA SER A 97 18.94 3.67 6.68
C SER A 97 17.90 3.08 7.64
N ILE A 98 16.74 2.71 7.11
CA ILE A 98 15.66 2.01 7.82
C ILE A 98 15.49 0.64 7.17
N ASN A 99 15.27 -0.39 7.98
CA ASN A 99 15.22 -1.79 7.55
C ASN A 99 13.92 -2.18 6.85
N TYR A 100 12.89 -1.33 6.84
CA TYR A 100 11.63 -1.56 6.16
C TYR A 100 11.36 -0.49 5.09
N LEU A 101 10.49 -0.82 4.14
CA LEU A 101 10.08 0.12 3.10
C LEU A 101 9.32 1.29 3.73
N LEU A 102 9.77 2.52 3.45
CA LEU A 102 9.12 3.72 3.98
C LEU A 102 7.75 3.93 3.34
N PRO A 103 6.68 3.98 4.14
CA PRO A 103 5.39 4.39 3.62
C PRO A 103 5.39 5.89 3.29
N PRO A 104 4.55 6.36 2.36
CA PRO A 104 3.66 5.55 1.54
C PRO A 104 4.27 5.15 0.20
N ASP A 105 5.33 5.81 -0.24
CA ASP A 105 5.87 5.84 -1.60
C ASP A 105 7.14 5.01 -1.81
N GLY A 106 7.66 4.40 -0.75
CA GLY A 106 8.87 3.57 -0.85
C GLY A 106 10.12 4.35 -1.22
N SER A 107 10.28 5.59 -0.77
CA SER A 107 11.43 6.46 -1.11
C SER A 107 12.81 5.83 -0.83
N ASN A 108 12.88 4.83 0.07
CA ASN A 108 14.08 4.05 0.37
C ASN A 108 14.14 2.67 -0.32
N LEU A 109 13.33 2.41 -1.35
CA LEU A 109 13.23 1.10 -2.02
C LEU A 109 14.59 0.51 -2.37
N MET A 110 15.50 1.31 -2.96
CA MET A 110 16.82 0.85 -3.35
C MET A 110 17.64 0.34 -2.16
N THR A 111 17.52 1.02 -1.02
CA THR A 111 18.18 0.62 0.24
C THR A 111 17.61 -0.69 0.75
N VAL A 112 16.29 -0.81 0.82
CA VAL A 112 15.61 -2.03 1.31
C VAL A 112 15.97 -3.23 0.45
N VAL A 113 15.86 -3.12 -0.87
CA VAL A 113 16.19 -4.22 -1.79
C VAL A 113 17.65 -4.66 -1.63
N THR A 114 18.58 -3.73 -1.37
CA THR A 114 19.99 -4.08 -1.18
C THR A 114 20.31 -4.70 0.18
N GLN A 115 19.48 -4.49 1.18
CA GLN A 115 19.67 -5.04 2.53
C GLN A 115 19.00 -6.40 2.73
N GLN A 116 17.90 -6.69 2.00
CA GLN A 116 17.11 -7.91 2.13
C GLN A 116 17.67 -9.02 1.22
N ASN A 117 18.32 -10.03 1.80
CA ASN A 117 18.97 -11.09 1.01
C ASN A 117 17.98 -12.00 0.28
N GLU A 118 16.82 -12.30 0.90
CA GLU A 118 15.80 -13.13 0.26
C GLU A 118 15.19 -12.40 -0.93
N LEU A 119 14.85 -11.14 -0.77
CA LEU A 119 14.35 -10.29 -1.86
C LEU A 119 15.33 -10.22 -3.04
N LYS A 120 16.65 -10.10 -2.76
CA LYS A 120 17.69 -10.15 -3.82
C LYS A 120 17.70 -11.48 -4.58
N LYS A 121 17.60 -12.61 -3.86
CA LYS A 121 17.58 -13.94 -4.49
C LYS A 121 16.38 -14.07 -5.44
N GLU A 122 15.21 -13.69 -4.97
CA GLU A 122 14.00 -13.78 -5.75
C GLU A 122 14.01 -12.87 -6.97
N LEU A 123 14.49 -11.62 -6.82
CA LEU A 123 14.69 -10.73 -7.96
C LEU A 123 15.68 -11.30 -8.97
N THR A 124 16.72 -11.94 -8.49
CA THR A 124 17.69 -12.60 -9.36
C THR A 124 17.04 -13.70 -10.19
N GLU A 125 16.20 -14.54 -9.59
CA GLU A 125 15.48 -15.59 -10.33
C GLU A 125 14.44 -15.01 -11.32
N ILE A 126 13.69 -13.97 -10.90
CA ILE A 126 12.74 -13.30 -11.79
C ILE A 126 13.41 -12.74 -13.05
N PHE A 127 14.54 -12.04 -12.88
CA PHE A 127 15.24 -11.47 -14.04
C PHE A 127 15.94 -12.53 -14.89
N LYS A 128 16.35 -13.64 -14.31
CA LYS A 128 16.96 -14.77 -15.02
C LYS A 128 15.99 -15.42 -16.01
N GLU A 129 14.67 -15.44 -15.72
CA GLU A 129 13.65 -15.92 -16.65
C GLU A 129 13.64 -15.14 -17.98
N TYR A 130 14.15 -13.90 -17.97
CA TYR A 130 14.24 -13.00 -19.12
C TYR A 130 15.65 -12.87 -19.71
N ASP A 131 16.59 -13.75 -19.31
CA ASP A 131 18.02 -13.64 -19.67
C ASP A 131 18.61 -12.29 -19.26
N LEU A 132 18.21 -11.81 -18.10
CA LEU A 132 18.64 -10.56 -17.50
C LEU A 132 19.28 -10.83 -16.12
N LYS A 133 20.14 -9.93 -15.66
CA LYS A 133 20.76 -10.02 -14.34
C LYS A 133 20.45 -8.75 -13.54
N TYR A 134 19.99 -8.96 -12.32
CA TYR A 134 19.91 -7.89 -11.33
C TYR A 134 21.31 -7.47 -10.89
N VAL A 135 21.63 -6.20 -10.92
CA VAL A 135 22.89 -5.63 -10.45
C VAL A 135 22.65 -4.35 -9.65
N PHE A 136 23.43 -4.14 -8.62
CA PHE A 136 23.43 -2.92 -7.84
C PHE A 136 24.67 -2.08 -8.18
N ASP A 137 24.44 -0.88 -8.72
CA ASP A 137 25.52 0.07 -9.02
C ASP A 137 25.87 0.86 -7.76
N THR A 138 27.01 0.55 -7.18
CA THR A 138 27.49 1.16 -5.93
C THR A 138 27.83 2.65 -6.09
N ASN A 139 28.09 3.12 -7.31
CA ASN A 139 28.41 4.53 -7.54
C ASN A 139 27.14 5.39 -7.59
N SER A 140 26.14 4.95 -8.35
CA SER A 140 24.85 5.66 -8.44
C SER A 140 23.89 5.32 -7.31
N GLN A 141 24.18 4.26 -6.51
CA GLN A 141 23.28 3.71 -5.49
C GLN A 141 21.91 3.29 -6.08
N GLU A 142 21.95 2.67 -7.25
CA GLU A 142 20.76 2.31 -8.01
C GLU A 142 20.77 0.84 -8.39
N ILE A 143 19.56 0.28 -8.46
CA ILE A 143 19.32 -0.99 -9.11
C ILE A 143 19.36 -0.78 -10.62
N LYS A 144 20.12 -1.61 -11.31
CA LYS A 144 20.14 -1.71 -12.77
C LYS A 144 19.94 -3.15 -13.20
N ILE A 145 19.39 -3.33 -14.36
CA ILE A 145 19.24 -4.64 -14.97
C ILE A 145 20.25 -4.76 -16.08
N MET A 146 21.07 -5.78 -16.00
CA MET A 146 22.15 -6.03 -16.94
C MET A 146 21.73 -7.07 -17.97
N LYS A 147 21.95 -6.75 -19.23
CA LYS A 147 21.89 -7.68 -20.36
C LYS A 147 23.27 -7.88 -20.96
N GLU A 148 23.73 -9.11 -21.04
CA GLU A 148 24.96 -9.45 -21.74
C GLU A 148 24.69 -9.53 -23.25
N LYS A 149 25.51 -8.88 -24.07
CA LYS A 149 25.37 -8.85 -25.53
C LYS A 149 26.32 -9.80 -26.26
N GLY A 150 27.01 -10.69 -25.57
CA GLY A 150 28.11 -11.46 -26.15
C GLY A 150 29.39 -10.63 -26.27
N SER A 151 30.49 -11.27 -26.66
CA SER A 151 31.81 -10.61 -26.83
C SER A 151 32.29 -9.72 -25.64
N GLY A 152 31.72 -9.90 -24.45
CA GLY A 152 32.09 -9.12 -23.27
C GLY A 152 31.40 -7.75 -23.15
N GLU A 153 30.48 -7.43 -24.05
CA GLU A 153 29.68 -6.20 -23.95
C GLU A 153 28.48 -6.40 -23.01
N ILE A 154 28.23 -5.40 -22.17
CA ILE A 154 27.06 -5.35 -21.29
C ILE A 154 26.20 -4.12 -21.60
N PHE A 155 24.91 -4.29 -21.48
CA PHE A 155 23.93 -3.20 -21.54
C PHE A 155 23.25 -3.07 -20.18
N LEU A 156 23.26 -1.87 -19.61
CA LEU A 156 22.62 -1.57 -18.32
C LEU A 156 21.31 -0.82 -18.54
N ILE A 157 20.23 -1.40 -18.06
CA ILE A 157 18.89 -0.81 -18.09
C ILE A 157 18.62 -0.21 -16.70
N PRO A 158 18.37 1.10 -16.57
CA PRO A 158 17.99 1.71 -15.32
C PRO A 158 16.67 1.13 -14.79
N PHE A 159 16.49 1.07 -13.47
CA PHE A 159 15.28 0.54 -12.83
C PHE A 159 13.97 1.15 -13.38
N HIS A 160 13.95 2.49 -13.54
CA HIS A 160 12.77 3.19 -14.05
C HIS A 160 12.46 2.94 -15.54
N SER A 161 13.34 2.24 -16.25
CA SER A 161 13.16 1.88 -17.68
C SER A 161 12.72 0.44 -17.90
N ILE A 162 12.60 -0.38 -16.84
CA ILE A 162 12.00 -1.70 -16.95
C ILE A 162 10.47 -1.59 -16.97
N ALA A 163 9.80 -2.68 -17.34
CA ALA A 163 8.33 -2.73 -17.37
C ALA A 163 7.72 -2.29 -16.04
N ASP A 164 6.69 -1.45 -16.07
CA ASP A 164 6.00 -0.92 -14.90
C ASP A 164 5.50 -2.04 -13.96
N THR A 165 4.97 -3.10 -14.53
CA THR A 165 4.57 -4.32 -13.81
C THR A 165 5.69 -4.88 -12.92
N LEU A 166 6.92 -4.96 -13.44
CA LEU A 166 8.07 -5.47 -12.66
C LEU A 166 8.46 -4.50 -11.56
N GLN A 167 8.42 -3.20 -11.82
CA GLN A 167 8.71 -2.19 -10.82
C GLN A 167 7.71 -2.25 -9.66
N ARG A 168 6.40 -2.39 -9.96
CA ARG A 168 5.32 -2.53 -8.97
C ARG A 168 5.46 -3.80 -8.15
N MET A 169 5.73 -4.92 -8.81
CA MET A 169 5.97 -6.18 -8.13
C MET A 169 7.13 -6.07 -7.13
N ILE A 170 8.26 -5.48 -7.54
CA ILE A 170 9.41 -5.25 -6.65
C ILE A 170 9.04 -4.34 -5.47
N PHE A 171 8.25 -3.31 -5.72
CA PHE A 171 7.80 -2.39 -4.67
C PHE A 171 6.92 -3.09 -3.62
N TYR A 172 5.85 -3.77 -4.04
CA TYR A 172 4.94 -4.45 -3.11
C TYR A 172 5.63 -5.61 -2.40
N LYS A 173 6.46 -6.35 -3.11
CA LYS A 173 7.28 -7.40 -2.51
C LYS A 173 8.23 -6.84 -1.45
N ALA A 174 8.90 -5.72 -1.73
CA ALA A 174 9.74 -5.04 -0.74
C ALA A 174 8.91 -4.55 0.47
N ALA A 175 7.68 -4.08 0.26
CA ALA A 175 6.78 -3.70 1.35
C ALA A 175 6.42 -4.90 2.23
N ILE A 176 6.10 -6.05 1.63
CA ILE A 176 5.72 -7.27 2.36
C ILE A 176 6.91 -7.84 3.13
N GLU A 177 8.03 -8.08 2.45
CA GLU A 177 9.21 -8.77 3.01
C GLU A 177 9.95 -7.95 4.07
N SER A 178 9.93 -6.61 3.96
CA SER A 178 10.65 -5.76 4.90
C SER A 178 9.87 -5.39 6.15
N ASN A 179 8.58 -5.73 6.23
CA ASN A 179 7.73 -5.45 7.36
C ASN A 179 7.42 -6.71 8.18
N GLN A 180 7.36 -6.55 9.49
CA GLN A 180 6.99 -7.61 10.44
C GLN A 180 6.03 -7.04 11.49
N ASN A 181 5.07 -7.86 11.94
CA ASN A 181 4.06 -7.50 12.94
C ASN A 181 3.36 -6.18 12.61
N SER A 182 3.02 -6.00 11.34
CA SER A 182 2.48 -4.75 10.80
C SER A 182 1.13 -4.98 10.12
N VAL A 183 0.33 -3.90 10.10
CA VAL A 183 -0.88 -3.81 9.29
C VAL A 183 -0.52 -3.05 8.02
N LEU A 184 -0.53 -3.75 6.89
CA LEU A 184 -0.16 -3.21 5.59
C LEU A 184 -1.43 -2.88 4.80
N ILE A 185 -1.54 -1.66 4.33
CA ILE A 185 -2.69 -1.16 3.57
C ILE A 185 -2.23 -0.92 2.14
N PHE A 186 -2.82 -1.64 1.19
CA PHE A 186 -2.52 -1.54 -0.23
C PHE A 186 -3.75 -1.05 -1.01
N GLU A 187 -3.56 -0.02 -1.80
CA GLU A 187 -4.57 0.48 -2.73
C GLU A 187 -4.28 -0.04 -4.13
N GLU A 188 -5.19 -0.87 -4.64
CA GLU A 188 -5.11 -1.46 -5.99
C GLU A 188 -3.70 -1.95 -6.37
N PRO A 189 -3.11 -2.88 -5.60
CA PRO A 189 -1.74 -3.34 -5.87
C PRO A 189 -1.58 -3.99 -7.25
N GLU A 190 -2.67 -4.45 -7.83
CA GLU A 190 -2.77 -5.03 -9.16
C GLU A 190 -2.79 -4.01 -10.29
N ALA A 191 -3.01 -2.71 -10.00
CA ALA A 191 -3.17 -1.70 -11.03
C ALA A 191 -2.00 -1.70 -12.04
N HIS A 192 -2.30 -1.68 -13.34
CA HIS A 192 -1.33 -1.76 -14.44
C HIS A 192 -0.44 -3.03 -14.45
N SER A 193 -0.84 -4.09 -13.74
CA SER A 193 -0.07 -5.32 -13.69
C SER A 193 -0.64 -6.41 -14.60
N TYR A 194 0.25 -7.20 -15.19
CA TYR A 194 -0.11 -8.37 -15.97
C TYR A 194 -0.55 -9.51 -15.03
N PRO A 195 -1.65 -10.26 -15.33
CA PRO A 195 -2.24 -11.23 -14.41
C PRO A 195 -1.27 -12.18 -13.69
N PRO A 196 -0.27 -12.82 -14.33
CA PRO A 196 0.68 -13.68 -13.64
C PRO A 196 1.50 -12.98 -12.54
N TYR A 197 1.72 -11.67 -12.66
CA TYR A 197 2.40 -10.90 -11.61
C TYR A 197 1.46 -10.47 -10.49
N ILE A 198 0.16 -10.31 -10.80
CA ILE A 198 -0.88 -10.10 -9.78
C ILE A 198 -0.89 -11.31 -8.86
N SER A 199 -0.97 -12.53 -9.41
CA SER A 199 -0.94 -13.76 -8.61
C SER A 199 0.35 -13.90 -7.78
N LYS A 200 1.51 -13.44 -8.27
CA LYS A 200 2.74 -13.42 -7.46
C LYS A 200 2.61 -12.50 -6.24
N ILE A 201 2.07 -11.29 -6.41
CA ILE A 201 1.85 -10.35 -5.29
C ILE A 201 0.84 -10.93 -4.31
N THR A 202 -0.26 -11.49 -4.80
CA THR A 202 -1.31 -12.11 -3.96
C THR A 202 -0.73 -13.29 -3.19
N GLN A 203 0.12 -14.10 -3.80
CA GLN A 203 0.79 -15.23 -3.15
C GLN A 203 1.75 -14.76 -2.04
N ASP A 204 2.49 -13.68 -2.26
CA ASP A 204 3.35 -13.10 -1.23
C ASP A 204 2.52 -12.61 -0.01
N ILE A 205 1.34 -12.04 -0.25
CA ILE A 205 0.40 -11.63 0.80
C ILE A 205 -0.10 -12.85 1.58
N ILE A 206 -0.53 -13.90 0.89
CA ILE A 206 -1.05 -15.15 1.50
C ILE A 206 0.03 -15.84 2.35
N ASN A 207 1.27 -15.84 1.88
CA ASN A 207 2.39 -16.48 2.57
C ASN A 207 2.96 -15.64 3.73
N SER A 208 2.53 -14.40 3.90
CA SER A 208 3.04 -13.51 4.95
C SER A 208 2.35 -13.80 6.29
N GLU A 209 2.95 -14.67 7.09
CA GLU A 209 2.40 -15.10 8.39
C GLU A 209 2.45 -14.01 9.49
N GLN A 210 3.27 -12.98 9.30
CA GLN A 210 3.56 -11.97 10.33
C GLN A 210 2.82 -10.65 10.16
N ASN A 211 2.15 -10.44 9.03
CA ASN A 211 1.49 -9.18 8.72
C ASN A 211 -0.01 -9.38 8.50
N GLN A 212 -0.79 -8.36 8.81
CA GLN A 212 -2.19 -8.26 8.42
C GLN A 212 -2.32 -7.32 7.23
N PHE A 213 -3.23 -7.62 6.31
CA PHE A 213 -3.41 -6.84 5.09
C PHE A 213 -4.81 -6.26 4.99
N PHE A 214 -4.89 -5.00 4.58
CA PHE A 214 -6.10 -4.37 4.06
C PHE A 214 -5.85 -3.99 2.61
N ILE A 215 -6.65 -4.53 1.70
CA ILE A 215 -6.45 -4.36 0.26
C ILE A 215 -7.73 -3.83 -0.36
N THR A 216 -7.63 -2.73 -1.10
CA THR A 216 -8.69 -2.34 -2.04
C THR A 216 -8.35 -2.91 -3.40
N THR A 217 -9.34 -3.49 -4.08
CA THR A 217 -9.11 -4.09 -5.39
C THR A 217 -10.35 -4.01 -6.28
N HIS A 218 -10.12 -3.86 -7.57
CA HIS A 218 -11.11 -4.03 -8.64
C HIS A 218 -10.81 -5.26 -9.51
N SER A 219 -9.90 -6.13 -9.07
CA SER A 219 -9.45 -7.28 -9.84
C SER A 219 -10.11 -8.58 -9.38
N PRO A 220 -10.88 -9.26 -10.26
CA PRO A 220 -11.37 -10.59 -9.95
C PRO A 220 -10.24 -11.60 -9.73
N TYR A 221 -9.06 -11.40 -10.32
CA TYR A 221 -7.90 -12.28 -10.11
C TYR A 221 -7.41 -12.25 -8.67
N VAL A 222 -7.30 -11.06 -8.07
CA VAL A 222 -6.92 -10.91 -6.66
C VAL A 222 -7.93 -11.60 -5.75
N VAL A 223 -9.22 -11.37 -5.99
CA VAL A 223 -10.29 -11.97 -5.19
C VAL A 223 -10.28 -13.47 -5.31
N ASN A 224 -10.17 -14.04 -6.52
CA ASN A 224 -10.15 -15.47 -6.73
C ASN A 224 -8.94 -16.15 -6.09
N ASP A 225 -7.73 -15.59 -6.25
CA ASP A 225 -6.53 -16.13 -5.62
C ASP A 225 -6.66 -16.16 -4.08
N LEU A 226 -7.24 -15.11 -3.48
CA LEU A 226 -7.49 -15.04 -2.03
C LEU A 226 -8.56 -16.03 -1.59
N LEU A 227 -9.64 -16.19 -2.34
CA LEU A 227 -10.70 -17.17 -2.03
C LEU A 227 -10.19 -18.60 -2.09
N GLU A 228 -9.33 -18.93 -3.05
CA GLU A 228 -8.77 -20.28 -3.18
C GLU A 228 -7.83 -20.68 -2.04
N GLN A 229 -7.04 -19.72 -1.51
CA GLN A 229 -5.90 -20.07 -0.68
C GLN A 229 -5.96 -19.50 0.74
N ALA A 230 -6.77 -18.49 1.01
CA ALA A 230 -6.84 -17.79 2.28
C ALA A 230 -8.23 -17.83 2.95
N GLU A 231 -9.11 -18.76 2.59
CA GLU A 231 -10.52 -18.81 3.00
C GLU A 231 -10.75 -18.59 4.52
N LYS A 232 -9.89 -19.16 5.37
CA LYS A 232 -10.07 -19.11 6.83
C LYS A 232 -9.75 -17.75 7.45
N ASP A 233 -8.83 -17.01 6.84
CA ASP A 233 -8.30 -15.75 7.36
C ASP A 233 -8.73 -14.55 6.50
N LEU A 234 -9.68 -14.75 5.57
CA LEU A 234 -10.15 -13.77 4.63
C LEU A 234 -11.47 -13.13 5.07
N ALA A 235 -11.54 -11.81 5.00
CA ALA A 235 -12.78 -11.07 5.10
C ALA A 235 -12.92 -10.16 3.87
N ILE A 236 -13.99 -10.34 3.10
CA ILE A 236 -14.30 -9.50 1.94
C ILE A 236 -15.42 -8.54 2.31
N TYR A 237 -15.20 -7.26 2.01
CA TYR A 237 -16.17 -6.19 2.18
C TYR A 237 -16.52 -5.62 0.80
N LEU A 238 -17.79 -5.65 0.48
CA LEU A 238 -18.34 -5.02 -0.73
C LEU A 238 -18.69 -3.58 -0.40
N THR A 239 -18.31 -2.67 -1.29
CA THR A 239 -18.58 -1.23 -1.13
C THR A 239 -19.38 -0.72 -2.31
N ASP A 240 -20.36 0.13 -2.05
CA ASP A 240 -21.16 0.82 -3.06
C ASP A 240 -21.43 2.26 -2.60
N PHE A 241 -21.81 3.12 -3.54
CA PHE A 241 -22.18 4.49 -3.26
C PHE A 241 -23.61 4.72 -3.71
N LYS A 242 -24.53 4.89 -2.76
CA LYS A 242 -25.95 5.05 -3.00
C LYS A 242 -26.55 6.18 -2.16
N ASP A 243 -27.37 6.99 -2.77
CA ASP A 243 -28.08 8.11 -2.11
C ASP A 243 -27.16 9.12 -1.37
N GLY A 244 -25.91 9.26 -1.84
CA GLY A 244 -24.93 10.15 -1.24
C GLY A 244 -24.11 9.54 -0.09
N GLU A 245 -24.29 8.26 0.18
CA GLU A 245 -23.58 7.54 1.26
C GLU A 245 -22.83 6.33 0.74
N THR A 246 -21.70 6.02 1.37
CA THR A 246 -20.97 4.78 1.11
C THR A 246 -21.57 3.64 1.94
N ILE A 247 -22.05 2.61 1.25
CA ILE A 247 -22.56 1.39 1.87
C ILE A 247 -21.42 0.38 1.91
N VAL A 248 -21.24 -0.29 3.05
CA VAL A 248 -20.25 -1.34 3.23
C VAL A 248 -20.93 -2.58 3.78
N LYS A 249 -20.79 -3.72 3.11
CA LYS A 249 -21.32 -5.00 3.52
C LYS A 249 -20.23 -6.05 3.56
N ARG A 250 -20.07 -6.73 4.68
CA ARG A 250 -19.21 -7.92 4.78
C ARG A 250 -19.88 -9.09 4.07
N ALA A 251 -19.18 -9.73 3.15
CA ALA A 251 -19.65 -10.97 2.52
C ALA A 251 -19.75 -12.10 3.55
N THR A 252 -20.83 -12.84 3.50
CA THR A 252 -21.07 -14.03 4.32
C THR A 252 -20.29 -15.24 3.76
N SER A 253 -20.06 -16.25 4.58
CA SER A 253 -19.39 -17.48 4.12
C SER A 253 -20.13 -18.16 2.96
N SER A 254 -21.47 -18.11 2.94
CA SER A 254 -22.26 -18.66 1.82
C SER A 254 -22.09 -17.85 0.54
N GLU A 255 -22.01 -16.53 0.64
CA GLU A 255 -21.74 -15.65 -0.51
C GLU A 255 -20.33 -15.87 -1.04
N LEU A 256 -19.33 -16.02 -0.16
CA LEU A 256 -17.95 -16.33 -0.57
C LEU A 256 -17.87 -17.69 -1.28
N GLN A 257 -18.58 -18.69 -0.80
CA GLN A 257 -18.66 -20.00 -1.46
C GLN A 257 -19.33 -19.90 -2.81
N GLU A 258 -20.43 -19.15 -2.92
CA GLU A 258 -21.12 -18.91 -4.19
C GLU A 258 -20.21 -18.20 -5.21
N MET A 259 -19.45 -17.20 -4.78
CA MET A 259 -18.47 -16.51 -5.60
C MET A 259 -17.41 -17.48 -6.14
N TYR A 260 -16.90 -18.36 -5.28
CA TYR A 260 -15.87 -19.31 -5.65
C TYR A 260 -16.40 -20.42 -6.59
N GLU A 261 -17.54 -21.05 -6.26
CA GLU A 261 -18.08 -22.19 -7.02
C GLU A 261 -18.62 -21.81 -8.39
N TYR A 262 -19.27 -20.65 -8.50
CA TYR A 262 -19.94 -20.23 -9.74
C TYR A 262 -19.11 -19.22 -10.55
N GLY A 263 -17.92 -18.81 -10.05
CA GLY A 263 -17.14 -17.75 -10.68
C GLY A 263 -17.96 -16.46 -10.83
N ALA A 264 -18.90 -16.24 -9.90
CA ALA A 264 -19.74 -15.06 -9.94
C ALA A 264 -18.87 -13.82 -9.92
N ASP A 265 -18.88 -13.07 -11.00
CA ASP A 265 -18.15 -11.83 -11.09
C ASP A 265 -18.77 -10.83 -10.13
N LEU A 266 -18.10 -10.67 -8.96
CA LEU A 266 -18.49 -9.75 -7.90
C LEU A 266 -18.73 -8.34 -8.42
N PHE A 267 -17.93 -7.92 -9.38
CA PHE A 267 -17.93 -6.55 -9.87
C PHE A 267 -19.13 -6.26 -10.79
N PHE A 268 -19.60 -7.27 -11.55
CA PHE A 268 -20.80 -7.14 -12.35
C PHE A 268 -22.10 -7.46 -11.58
N ASN A 269 -22.02 -8.16 -10.47
CA ASN A 269 -23.17 -8.59 -9.68
C ASN A 269 -23.21 -7.97 -8.27
N THR A 270 -22.48 -6.91 -8.02
CA THR A 270 -22.38 -6.24 -6.72
C THR A 270 -23.76 -5.91 -6.12
N GLU A 271 -24.72 -5.43 -6.94
CA GLU A 271 -26.09 -5.14 -6.49
C GLU A 271 -26.84 -6.35 -5.93
N THR A 272 -26.50 -7.57 -6.39
CA THR A 272 -27.12 -8.81 -5.90
C THR A 272 -26.62 -9.15 -4.51
N PHE A 273 -25.36 -8.90 -4.24
CA PHE A 273 -24.72 -9.20 -2.96
C PHE A 273 -24.91 -8.08 -1.92
N LEU A 274 -25.24 -6.86 -2.33
CA LEU A 274 -25.50 -5.74 -1.42
C LEU A 274 -26.93 -5.66 -0.90
N LYS A 275 -27.82 -6.53 -1.38
CA LYS A 275 -29.17 -6.71 -0.85
C LYS A 275 -29.11 -7.51 0.45
#